data_3b097e6dcbd07a92bb2189074b790c56
#
_entry.id   3b097e6dcbd07a92bb2189074b790c56
#
_cell.length_a   1.000
_cell.length_b   1.000
_cell.length_c   1.000
_cell.angle_alpha   90.00
_cell.angle_beta   90.00
_cell.angle_gamma   90.00
#
_symmetry.space_group_name_H-M   'P 1'
#
loop_
_entity.id
_entity.type
_entity.pdbx_description
1 polymer ?
#
loop_
_entity_poly.entity_id
_entity_poly.type
_entity_poly.pdbx_seq_one_letter_code
_entity_poly.pdbx_strand_id
1 'polypeptide(L)'
;FKDLDSAELIILKKIIGNYARKFSDNLEGYEQLSINLKKIGGEKSNKFEVDAKLMSNGKPINSNVTENNVFVSVSEVLKKVEKQVIK
;
A
#
# COMPACT_ATOMS: atom_id res chain seq x y z
N PHE A 1 6.19 -2.23 -10.33
CA PHE A 1 6.93 -3.16 -9.44
C PHE A 1 7.99 -3.96 -10.19
N LYS A 2 8.91 -3.25 -10.82
CA LYS A 2 9.91 -3.88 -11.70
C LYS A 2 10.93 -4.75 -10.96
N ASP A 3 11.14 -4.52 -9.69
CA ASP A 3 12.17 -5.20 -8.91
C ASP A 3 11.68 -6.43 -8.17
N LEU A 4 10.44 -6.84 -8.44
CA LEU A 4 9.83 -7.98 -7.75
C LEU A 4 9.62 -9.13 -8.73
N ASP A 5 9.82 -10.35 -8.23
CA ASP A 5 9.53 -11.53 -9.04
C ASP A 5 8.03 -11.82 -9.06
N SER A 6 7.63 -12.80 -9.87
CA SER A 6 6.22 -13.14 -10.07
C SER A 6 5.54 -13.60 -8.79
N ALA A 7 6.24 -14.37 -7.96
CA ALA A 7 5.68 -14.88 -6.72
C ALA A 7 5.43 -13.74 -5.73
N GLU A 8 6.38 -12.81 -5.62
CA GLU A 8 6.25 -11.64 -4.76
C GLU A 8 5.09 -10.76 -5.21
N LEU A 9 4.95 -10.55 -6.52
CA LEU A 9 3.85 -9.76 -7.06
C LEU A 9 2.49 -10.39 -6.76
N ILE A 10 2.38 -11.70 -6.84
CA ILE A 10 1.13 -12.40 -6.53
C ILE A 10 0.74 -12.18 -5.07
N ILE A 11 1.70 -12.31 -4.16
CA ILE A 11 1.45 -12.09 -2.74
C ILE A 11 1.04 -10.64 -2.46
N LEU A 12 1.75 -9.68 -3.06
CA LEU A 12 1.42 -8.27 -2.88
C LEU A 12 0.04 -7.93 -3.43
N LYS A 13 -0.31 -8.47 -4.58
CA LYS A 13 -1.64 -8.26 -5.16
C LYS A 13 -2.73 -8.78 -4.24
N LYS A 14 -2.50 -9.90 -3.56
CA LYS A 14 -3.46 -10.43 -2.59
C LYS A 14 -3.61 -9.51 -1.39
N ILE A 15 -2.50 -9.01 -0.85
CA ILE A 15 -2.53 -8.10 0.28
C ILE A 15 -3.28 -6.82 -0.09
N ILE A 16 -2.93 -6.22 -1.21
CA ILE A 16 -3.56 -4.99 -1.68
C ILE A 16 -5.05 -5.22 -1.98
N GLY A 17 -5.35 -6.33 -2.64
CA GLY A 17 -6.73 -6.68 -2.97
C GLY A 17 -7.60 -6.88 -1.75
N ASN A 18 -7.07 -7.52 -0.71
CA ASN A 18 -7.80 -7.72 0.54
C ASN A 18 -8.12 -6.38 1.23
N TYR A 19 -7.16 -5.47 1.24
CA TYR A 19 -7.39 -4.14 1.81
C TYR A 19 -8.33 -3.31 0.96
N ALA A 20 -8.19 -3.36 -0.37
CA ALA A 20 -9.10 -2.65 -1.27
C ALA A 20 -10.54 -3.11 -1.06
N ARG A 21 -10.74 -4.41 -0.92
CA ARG A 21 -12.06 -4.98 -0.64
C ARG A 21 -12.60 -4.51 0.71
N LYS A 22 -11.74 -4.52 1.73
CA LYS A 22 -12.10 -4.05 3.05
C LYS A 22 -12.54 -2.59 3.03
N PHE A 23 -11.79 -1.74 2.33
CA PHE A 23 -12.15 -0.34 2.19
C PHE A 23 -13.46 -0.17 1.42
N SER A 24 -13.62 -0.92 0.34
CA SER A 24 -14.84 -0.88 -0.45
C SER A 24 -16.07 -1.30 0.39
N ASP A 25 -15.91 -2.31 1.24
CA ASP A 25 -17.00 -2.80 2.07
C ASP A 25 -17.35 -1.88 3.23
N ASN A 26 -16.37 -1.12 3.73
CA ASN A 26 -16.54 -0.32 4.96
C ASN A 26 -16.66 1.19 4.72
N LEU A 27 -16.32 1.67 3.54
CA LEU A 27 -16.35 3.09 3.24
C LEU A 27 -17.41 3.42 2.21
N GLU A 28 -18.28 4.36 2.53
CA GLU A 28 -19.20 4.90 1.55
C GLU A 28 -18.38 5.83 0.63
N GLY A 29 -18.62 5.75 -0.66
CA GLY A 29 -17.94 6.60 -1.60
C GLY A 29 -16.49 6.22 -1.89
N TYR A 30 -16.12 4.97 -1.60
CA TYR A 30 -14.81 4.46 -2.01
C TYR A 30 -14.68 4.54 -3.52
N GLU A 31 -13.58 5.12 -3.99
CA GLU A 31 -13.35 5.29 -5.42
C GLU A 31 -12.16 4.49 -5.92
N GLN A 32 -11.02 4.59 -5.23
CA GLN A 32 -9.79 4.02 -5.74
C GLN A 32 -8.74 3.88 -4.65
N LEU A 33 -7.96 2.82 -4.74
CA LEU A 33 -6.77 2.65 -3.90
C LEU A 33 -5.57 2.50 -4.82
N SER A 34 -4.58 3.36 -4.66
CA SER A 34 -3.35 3.35 -5.46
C SER A 34 -2.15 3.09 -4.56
N ILE A 35 -1.25 2.25 -5.02
CA ILE A 35 -0.01 1.93 -4.31
C ILE A 35 1.15 2.19 -5.25
N ASN A 36 2.10 3.00 -4.80
CA ASN A 36 3.35 3.22 -5.51
C ASN A 36 4.49 2.64 -4.69
N LEU A 37 5.29 1.83 -5.31
CA LEU A 37 6.45 1.21 -4.69
C LEU A 37 7.72 1.75 -5.32
N LYS A 38 8.65 2.19 -4.49
CA LYS A 38 9.93 2.69 -4.95
C LYS A 38 11.03 2.06 -4.13
N LYS A 39 12.03 1.49 -4.81
CA LYS A 39 13.20 0.95 -4.14
C LYS A 39 14.19 2.09 -3.94
N ILE A 40 14.62 2.30 -2.71
CA ILE A 40 15.60 3.32 -2.37
C ILE A 40 16.78 2.70 -1.64
N GLY A 41 17.91 3.38 -1.71
CA GLY A 41 19.12 2.91 -1.07
C GLY A 41 20.16 2.46 -2.07
N GLY A 42 21.41 2.36 -1.61
CA GLY A 42 22.52 1.92 -2.42
C GLY A 42 22.77 0.41 -2.29
N GLU A 43 23.97 0.01 -2.65
CA GLU A 43 24.36 -1.40 -2.65
C GLU A 43 24.26 -2.09 -1.30
N LYS A 44 24.34 -1.33 -0.22
CA LYS A 44 24.36 -1.88 1.14
C LYS A 44 23.05 -1.79 1.89
N SER A 45 22.05 -1.13 1.34
CA SER A 45 20.78 -0.98 2.03
C SER A 45 19.65 -1.03 1.02
N ASN A 46 18.85 -2.08 1.14
CA ASN A 46 17.67 -2.26 0.31
C ASN A 46 16.45 -1.84 1.12
N LYS A 47 15.96 -0.64 0.84
CA LYS A 47 14.74 -0.15 1.47
C LYS A 47 13.67 0.06 0.41
N PHE A 48 12.44 -0.14 0.81
CA PHE A 48 11.29 0.07 -0.05
C PHE A 48 10.44 1.19 0.53
N GLU A 49 10.24 2.22 -0.27
CA GLU A 49 9.32 3.30 0.07
C GLU A 49 8.00 3.01 -0.62
N VAL A 50 6.94 2.97 0.15
CA VAL A 50 5.61 2.69 -0.38
C VAL A 50 4.69 3.85 -0.04
N ASP A 51 4.05 4.38 -1.08
CA ASP A 51 3.03 5.41 -0.93
C ASP A 51 1.67 4.79 -1.22
N ALA A 52 0.72 5.01 -0.34
CA ALA A 52 -0.65 4.60 -0.56
C ALA A 52 -1.54 5.83 -0.67
N LYS A 53 -2.42 5.81 -1.63
CA LYS A 53 -3.40 6.87 -1.82
C LYS A 53 -4.78 6.24 -1.95
N LEU A 54 -5.67 6.60 -1.05
CA LEU A 54 -7.06 6.16 -1.05
C LEU A 54 -7.94 7.35 -1.41
N MET A 55 -8.74 7.19 -2.45
CA MET A 55 -9.73 8.21 -2.83
C MET A 55 -11.09 7.75 -2.32
N SER A 56 -11.71 8.59 -1.51
CA SER A 56 -13.05 8.33 -0.98
C SER A 56 -13.81 9.65 -0.89
N ASN A 57 -14.99 9.68 -1.49
CA ASN A 57 -15.84 10.89 -1.53
C ASN A 57 -15.09 12.12 -2.08
N GLY A 58 -14.23 11.91 -3.08
CA GLY A 58 -13.44 12.97 -3.67
C GLY A 58 -12.30 13.48 -2.82
N LYS A 59 -12.03 12.84 -1.69
CA LYS A 59 -10.94 13.25 -0.78
C LYS A 59 -9.79 12.25 -0.83
N PRO A 60 -8.55 12.71 -1.03
CA PRO A 60 -7.40 11.83 -0.98
C PRO A 60 -6.93 11.60 0.44
N ILE A 61 -6.61 10.37 0.76
CA ILE A 61 -6.00 9.98 2.02
C ILE A 61 -4.68 9.33 1.67
N ASN A 62 -3.58 9.93 2.11
CA ASN A 62 -2.25 9.50 1.75
C ASN A 62 -1.50 8.97 2.96
N SER A 63 -0.64 7.99 2.72
CA SER A 63 0.27 7.49 3.73
C SER A 63 1.55 7.03 3.06
N ASN A 64 2.63 6.99 3.82
CA ASN A 64 3.95 6.62 3.32
C ASN A 64 4.67 5.80 4.37
N VAL A 65 5.37 4.76 3.94
CA VAL A 65 6.17 3.91 4.81
C VAL A 65 7.46 3.53 4.09
N THR A 66 8.56 3.52 4.80
CA THR A 66 9.84 3.04 4.30
C THR A 66 10.32 1.90 5.19
N GLU A 67 10.55 0.74 4.61
CA GLU A 67 10.99 -0.45 5.32
C GLU A 67 11.93 -1.28 4.46
N ASN A 68 12.66 -2.20 5.11
CA ASN A 68 13.59 -3.11 4.41
C ASN A 68 12.87 -4.23 3.68
N ASN A 69 11.68 -4.61 4.12
CA ASN A 69 10.91 -5.71 3.56
C ASN A 69 9.69 -5.15 2.83
N VAL A 70 9.53 -5.53 1.57
CA VAL A 70 8.45 -5.00 0.73
C VAL A 70 7.07 -5.38 1.27
N PHE A 71 6.92 -6.60 1.79
CA PHE A 71 5.64 -7.04 2.31
C PHE A 71 5.26 -6.27 3.58
N VAL A 72 6.24 -6.03 4.43
CA VAL A 72 6.06 -5.23 5.65
C VAL A 72 5.70 -3.79 5.27
N SER A 73 6.40 -3.22 4.28
CA SER A 73 6.14 -1.86 3.83
C SER A 73 4.70 -1.69 3.35
N VAL A 74 4.25 -2.59 2.50
CA VAL A 74 2.90 -2.53 1.94
C VAL A 74 1.86 -2.73 3.04
N SER A 75 2.05 -3.72 3.90
CA SER A 75 1.12 -3.97 5.01
C SER A 75 1.04 -2.79 5.97
N GLU A 76 2.17 -2.20 6.31
CA GLU A 76 2.22 -1.07 7.22
C GLU A 76 1.55 0.17 6.66
N VAL A 77 1.80 0.48 5.38
CA VAL A 77 1.19 1.66 4.75
C VAL A 77 -0.32 1.50 4.67
N LEU A 78 -0.80 0.29 4.37
CA LEU A 78 -2.24 0.02 4.30
C LEU A 78 -2.89 0.09 5.67
N LYS A 79 -2.20 -0.37 6.72
CA LYS A 79 -2.69 -0.22 8.09
C LYS A 79 -2.79 1.25 8.49
N LYS A 80 -1.86 2.07 8.08
CA LYS A 80 -1.90 3.51 8.35
C LYS A 80 -3.10 4.17 7.69
N VAL A 81 -3.38 3.79 6.44
CA VAL A 81 -4.56 4.29 5.73
C VAL A 81 -5.83 3.83 6.46
N GLU A 82 -5.88 2.56 6.84
CA GLU A 82 -7.04 2.01 7.54
C GLU A 82 -7.34 2.78 8.83
N LYS A 83 -6.32 3.09 9.61
CA LYS A 83 -6.49 3.83 10.86
C LYS A 83 -7.04 5.24 10.65
N GLN A 84 -6.82 5.82 9.48
CA GLN A 84 -7.33 7.15 9.17
C GLN A 84 -8.80 7.13 8.76
N VAL A 85 -9.28 6.04 8.19
CA VAL A 85 -10.61 5.96 7.59
C VAL A 85 -11.58 5.04 8.32
N ILE A 86 -11.09 4.02 8.97
CA ILE A 86 -11.90 3.07 9.73
C ILE A 86 -11.52 3.20 11.20
N LYS A 87 -12.43 3.76 11.99
CA LYS A 87 -12.19 3.99 13.41
C LYS A 87 -12.93 3.00 14.28
#